data_5c424508fc883a7f6ee28cc31dd15faf
#
_entry.id   5c424508fc883a7f6ee28cc31dd15faf
#
_cell.length_a   1.000
_cell.length_b   1.000
_cell.length_c   1.000
_cell.angle_alpha   90.00
_cell.angle_beta   90.00
_cell.angle_gamma   90.00
#
_symmetry.space_group_name_H-M   'P 1'
#
loop_
_entity.id
_entity.type
_entity.pdbx_description
1 polymer ?
#
loop_
_entity_poly.entity_id
_entity_poly.type
_entity_poly.pdbx_seq_one_letter_code
_entity_poly.pdbx_strand_id
1 'polypeptide(L)'
;MRVIPQFGDTCLQQLKNIDIQKWIFSLQKASPRTGKPLSPKTIKNILLNLSAAMKKAVMLELIPKNPCDDLTLPKLEHYQPKVYSMEEVETLLQCARNTALYLPLMIEICLGLRRGKLLALRWHHVDFQTGCLTVEENLVTVNNQTITKAPKTQSGRREIQIPGTLLRLLKGTKAERHAGQNDYIVCQEDGSPYKSDSFSMKFRRFLKANDLKHIRFHDLRHINATIMLSLGISPKVAQERLGHSSYQITMDIYSHVLKKVEQEAADKLDAALFEQNPA
;
A
#
# COMPACT_ATOMS: atom_id res chain seq x y z
N MET A 1 3.02 -18.28 11.97
CA MET A 1 4.16 -19.19 11.79
C MET A 1 3.66 -20.48 11.14
N ARG A 2 4.33 -21.00 10.11
CA ARG A 2 3.88 -22.19 9.34
C ARG A 2 5.01 -23.21 9.14
N VAL A 3 6.26 -22.77 9.19
CA VAL A 3 7.45 -23.62 9.00
C VAL A 3 7.66 -24.51 10.22
N ILE A 4 7.62 -23.93 11.42
CA ILE A 4 7.88 -24.64 12.69
C ILE A 4 6.92 -25.82 12.90
N PRO A 5 5.58 -25.71 12.69
CA PRO A 5 4.70 -26.87 12.83
C PRO A 5 4.98 -28.00 11.86
N GLN A 6 5.69 -27.75 10.73
CA GLN A 6 5.99 -28.75 9.73
C GLN A 6 7.37 -29.38 9.92
N PHE A 7 8.38 -28.55 10.26
CA PHE A 7 9.80 -28.97 10.26
C PHE A 7 10.50 -28.68 11.58
N GLY A 8 9.78 -28.19 12.61
CA GLY A 8 10.42 -27.77 13.87
C GLY A 8 11.16 -28.88 14.59
N ASP A 9 10.67 -30.13 14.47
CA ASP A 9 11.26 -31.29 15.10
C ASP A 9 12.25 -32.05 14.16
N THR A 10 12.46 -31.53 12.94
CA THR A 10 13.39 -32.14 11.97
C THR A 10 14.79 -31.59 12.17
N CYS A 11 15.80 -32.45 12.33
CA CYS A 11 17.20 -32.02 12.35
C CYS A 11 17.57 -31.36 11.03
N LEU A 12 18.33 -30.25 11.09
CA LEU A 12 18.71 -29.47 9.90
C LEU A 12 19.42 -30.34 8.84
N GLN A 13 20.28 -31.26 9.27
CA GLN A 13 21.04 -32.17 8.40
C GLN A 13 20.15 -33.19 7.70
N GLN A 14 18.95 -33.45 8.21
CA GLN A 14 18.00 -34.42 7.66
C GLN A 14 16.96 -33.77 6.74
N LEU A 15 16.83 -32.44 6.76
CA LEU A 15 15.87 -31.70 5.94
C LEU A 15 16.28 -31.74 4.47
N LYS A 16 15.54 -32.48 3.64
CA LYS A 16 15.84 -32.65 2.22
C LYS A 16 14.99 -31.74 1.35
N ASN A 17 15.50 -31.37 0.18
CA ASN A 17 14.78 -30.60 -0.84
C ASN A 17 13.41 -31.23 -1.18
N ILE A 18 13.34 -32.56 -1.31
CA ILE A 18 12.11 -33.28 -1.64
C ILE A 18 11.00 -33.11 -0.58
N ASP A 19 11.37 -33.00 0.71
CA ASP A 19 10.39 -32.83 1.79
C ASP A 19 9.77 -31.43 1.73
N ILE A 20 10.60 -30.42 1.44
CA ILE A 20 10.14 -29.04 1.22
C ILE A 20 9.28 -28.97 -0.03
N GLN A 21 9.66 -29.63 -1.13
CA GLN A 21 8.88 -29.67 -2.36
C GLN A 21 7.50 -30.32 -2.17
N LYS A 22 7.42 -31.44 -1.46
CA LYS A 22 6.14 -32.10 -1.10
C LYS A 22 5.26 -31.17 -0.25
N TRP A 23 5.87 -30.45 0.69
CA TRP A 23 5.15 -29.50 1.49
C TRP A 23 4.60 -28.32 0.68
N ILE A 24 5.36 -27.79 -0.27
CA ILE A 24 4.88 -26.75 -1.21
C ILE A 24 3.61 -27.24 -1.93
N PHE A 25 3.63 -28.44 -2.46
CA PHE A 25 2.47 -29.03 -3.14
C PHE A 25 1.27 -29.21 -2.20
N SER A 26 1.50 -29.59 -0.95
CA SER A 26 0.42 -29.69 0.05
C SER A 26 -0.20 -28.33 0.35
N LEU A 27 0.61 -27.26 0.46
CA LEU A 27 0.14 -25.90 0.70
C LEU A 27 -0.69 -25.33 -0.48
N GLN A 28 -0.42 -25.80 -1.70
CA GLN A 28 -1.22 -25.45 -2.88
C GLN A 28 -2.60 -26.12 -2.86
N LYS A 29 -2.74 -27.28 -2.24
CA LYS A 29 -4.00 -28.00 -2.10
C LYS A 29 -4.82 -27.53 -0.90
N ALA A 30 -4.20 -27.52 0.26
CA ALA A 30 -4.85 -27.12 1.50
C ALA A 30 -3.83 -26.67 2.55
N SER A 31 -4.04 -25.53 3.18
CA SER A 31 -3.24 -25.09 4.33
C SER A 31 -3.72 -25.79 5.59
N PRO A 32 -2.84 -26.37 6.42
CA PRO A 32 -3.22 -27.02 7.68
C PRO A 32 -4.02 -26.12 8.63
N ARG A 33 -3.82 -24.80 8.54
CA ARG A 33 -4.48 -23.81 9.42
C ARG A 33 -5.91 -23.46 8.99
N THR A 34 -6.19 -23.43 7.69
CA THR A 34 -7.44 -22.87 7.15
C THR A 34 -8.23 -23.84 6.29
N GLY A 35 -7.68 -25.02 5.98
CA GLY A 35 -8.25 -25.97 5.03
C GLY A 35 -8.32 -25.48 3.58
N LYS A 36 -7.86 -24.24 3.31
CA LYS A 36 -7.94 -23.63 1.97
C LYS A 36 -6.55 -23.55 1.33
N PRO A 37 -6.44 -23.58 0.00
CA PRO A 37 -5.19 -23.38 -0.73
C PRO A 37 -4.53 -22.03 -0.34
N LEU A 38 -3.21 -22.00 -0.28
CA LEU A 38 -2.47 -20.76 -0.14
C LEU A 38 -2.20 -20.15 -1.51
N SER A 39 -2.25 -18.81 -1.56
CA SER A 39 -1.83 -18.11 -2.78
C SER A 39 -0.35 -18.34 -3.09
N PRO A 40 0.04 -18.35 -4.38
CA PRO A 40 1.44 -18.47 -4.82
C PRO A 40 2.36 -17.46 -4.13
N LYS A 41 1.91 -16.22 -3.96
CA LYS A 41 2.64 -15.16 -3.25
C LYS A 41 2.90 -15.52 -1.78
N THR A 42 1.92 -16.09 -1.10
CA THR A 42 2.08 -16.51 0.31
C THR A 42 3.09 -17.64 0.44
N ILE A 43 3.03 -18.64 -0.45
CA ILE A 43 3.99 -19.77 -0.49
C ILE A 43 5.40 -19.23 -0.73
N LYS A 44 5.58 -18.36 -1.74
CA LYS A 44 6.88 -17.72 -2.02
C LYS A 44 7.45 -16.99 -0.80
N ASN A 45 6.63 -16.21 -0.10
CA ASN A 45 7.06 -15.47 1.09
C ASN A 45 7.49 -16.40 2.24
N ILE A 46 6.79 -17.53 2.43
CA ILE A 46 7.16 -18.53 3.43
C ILE A 46 8.53 -19.12 3.09
N LEU A 47 8.72 -19.49 1.83
CA LEU A 47 9.98 -20.10 1.35
C LEU A 47 11.16 -19.13 1.38
N LEU A 48 10.94 -17.84 1.10
CA LEU A 48 11.99 -16.83 1.24
C LEU A 48 12.53 -16.77 2.67
N ASN A 49 11.66 -16.85 3.68
CA ASN A 49 12.07 -16.86 5.08
C ASN A 49 12.81 -18.17 5.44
N LEU A 50 12.30 -19.32 4.98
CA LEU A 50 12.97 -20.60 5.21
C LEU A 50 14.35 -20.64 4.52
N SER A 51 14.43 -20.24 3.26
CA SER A 51 15.68 -20.20 2.50
C SER A 51 16.71 -19.26 3.15
N ALA A 52 16.28 -18.11 3.66
CA ALA A 52 17.18 -17.19 4.37
C ALA A 52 17.75 -17.83 5.64
N ALA A 53 16.94 -18.59 6.41
CA ALA A 53 17.40 -19.33 7.56
C ALA A 53 18.38 -20.45 7.17
N MET A 54 18.07 -21.20 6.11
CA MET A 54 18.95 -22.27 5.61
C MET A 54 20.28 -21.71 5.04
N LYS A 55 20.25 -20.56 4.34
CA LYS A 55 21.49 -19.88 3.93
C LYS A 55 22.36 -19.52 5.12
N LYS A 56 21.76 -19.05 6.22
CA LYS A 56 22.52 -18.79 7.43
C LYS A 56 23.11 -20.06 8.04
N ALA A 57 22.38 -21.17 7.98
CA ALA A 57 22.88 -22.47 8.45
C ALA A 57 24.08 -22.97 7.60
N VAL A 58 24.06 -22.77 6.28
CA VAL A 58 25.22 -23.05 5.40
C VAL A 58 26.42 -22.16 5.75
N MET A 59 26.20 -20.85 5.96
CA MET A 59 27.26 -19.92 6.38
C MET A 59 27.89 -20.26 7.73
N LEU A 60 27.15 -20.96 8.60
CA LEU A 60 27.60 -21.43 9.91
C LEU A 60 28.12 -22.89 9.83
N GLU A 61 28.26 -23.44 8.64
CA GLU A 61 28.73 -24.81 8.38
C GLU A 61 27.90 -25.91 9.08
N LEU A 62 26.64 -25.61 9.44
CA LEU A 62 25.70 -26.56 10.05
C LEU A 62 25.16 -27.57 9.03
N ILE A 63 25.07 -27.17 7.77
CA ILE A 63 24.64 -27.97 6.62
C ILE A 63 25.48 -27.64 5.39
N PRO A 64 25.75 -28.60 4.50
CA PRO A 64 26.65 -28.40 3.36
C PRO A 64 26.03 -27.58 2.23
N LYS A 65 24.69 -27.59 2.10
CA LYS A 65 23.97 -26.86 1.05
C LYS A 65 22.57 -26.46 1.54
N ASN A 66 22.00 -25.45 0.88
CA ASN A 66 20.63 -24.99 1.21
C ASN A 66 19.59 -25.94 0.59
N PRO A 67 18.75 -26.62 1.39
CA PRO A 67 17.72 -27.52 0.85
C PRO A 67 16.57 -26.79 0.15
N CYS A 68 16.53 -25.46 0.19
CA CYS A 68 15.56 -24.64 -0.52
C CYS A 68 15.99 -24.24 -1.93
N ASP A 69 17.20 -24.59 -2.37
CA ASP A 69 17.64 -24.30 -3.73
C ASP A 69 16.92 -25.23 -4.72
N ASP A 70 16.72 -24.75 -5.94
CA ASP A 70 16.10 -25.48 -7.06
C ASP A 70 14.67 -26.01 -6.81
N LEU A 71 13.92 -25.37 -5.91
CA LEU A 71 12.51 -25.70 -5.68
C LEU A 71 11.62 -25.17 -6.79
N THR A 72 10.67 -26.00 -7.22
CA THR A 72 9.63 -25.59 -8.16
C THR A 72 8.54 -24.80 -7.43
N LEU A 73 8.43 -23.51 -7.78
CA LEU A 73 7.46 -22.60 -7.18
C LEU A 73 6.19 -22.49 -8.04
N PRO A 74 5.00 -22.28 -7.43
CA PRO A 74 3.81 -21.96 -8.19
C PRO A 74 3.96 -20.63 -8.92
N LYS A 75 3.43 -20.56 -10.17
CA LYS A 75 3.41 -19.31 -10.96
C LYS A 75 2.72 -18.20 -10.19
N LEU A 76 3.35 -17.04 -10.15
CA LEU A 76 2.74 -15.83 -9.60
C LEU A 76 1.79 -15.26 -10.67
N GLU A 77 0.54 -15.12 -10.33
CA GLU A 77 -0.37 -14.31 -11.13
C GLU A 77 -0.04 -12.84 -10.90
N HIS A 78 0.00 -12.07 -11.98
CA HIS A 78 0.16 -10.62 -11.90
C HIS A 78 -1.10 -10.03 -11.26
N TYR A 79 -0.96 -9.53 -10.04
CA TYR A 79 -2.04 -8.82 -9.38
C TYR A 79 -2.27 -7.48 -10.08
N GLN A 80 -3.43 -7.32 -10.70
CA GLN A 80 -3.88 -6.04 -11.21
C GLN A 80 -4.66 -5.31 -10.10
N PRO A 81 -4.19 -4.14 -9.63
CA PRO A 81 -4.93 -3.34 -8.68
C PRO A 81 -6.30 -2.96 -9.26
N LYS A 82 -7.36 -3.16 -8.50
CA LYS A 82 -8.66 -2.62 -8.87
C LYS A 82 -8.61 -1.11 -8.62
N VAL A 83 -8.58 -0.33 -9.69
CA VAL A 83 -8.56 1.13 -9.63
C VAL A 83 -9.98 1.63 -9.83
N TYR A 84 -10.39 2.61 -9.06
CA TYR A 84 -11.64 3.34 -9.26
C TYR A 84 -11.48 4.35 -10.40
N SER A 85 -12.52 4.55 -11.20
CA SER A 85 -12.62 5.70 -12.11
C SER A 85 -12.80 7.00 -11.30
N MET A 86 -12.74 8.14 -11.98
CA MET A 86 -12.98 9.44 -11.32
C MET A 86 -14.40 9.51 -10.75
N GLU A 87 -15.40 9.02 -11.48
CA GLU A 87 -16.81 8.96 -11.07
C GLU A 87 -16.99 8.04 -9.84
N GLU A 88 -16.29 6.88 -9.80
CA GLU A 88 -16.30 6.00 -8.65
C GLU A 88 -15.64 6.66 -7.42
N VAL A 89 -14.59 7.48 -7.62
CA VAL A 89 -13.95 8.27 -6.55
C VAL A 89 -14.88 9.35 -6.04
N GLU A 90 -15.56 10.08 -6.91
CA GLU A 90 -16.54 11.10 -6.53
C GLU A 90 -17.69 10.47 -5.73
N THR A 91 -18.23 9.34 -6.19
CA THR A 91 -19.29 8.59 -5.49
C THR A 91 -18.82 8.15 -4.10
N LEU A 92 -17.58 7.61 -3.99
CA LEU A 92 -16.97 7.23 -2.71
C LEU A 92 -16.92 8.42 -1.74
N LEU A 93 -16.48 9.59 -2.21
CA LEU A 93 -16.36 10.79 -1.40
C LEU A 93 -17.73 11.37 -1.01
N GLN A 94 -18.72 11.32 -1.90
CA GLN A 94 -20.09 11.73 -1.61
C GLN A 94 -20.70 10.87 -0.51
N CYS A 95 -20.61 9.54 -0.61
CA CYS A 95 -21.09 8.64 0.43
C CYS A 95 -20.38 8.85 1.78
N ALA A 96 -19.09 9.24 1.75
CA ALA A 96 -18.32 9.44 2.96
C ALA A 96 -18.52 10.81 3.63
N ARG A 97 -19.11 11.79 2.97
CA ARG A 97 -19.10 13.23 3.33
C ARG A 97 -19.46 13.53 4.78
N ASN A 98 -20.44 12.81 5.33
CA ASN A 98 -20.91 12.99 6.70
C ASN A 98 -20.47 11.87 7.64
N THR A 99 -19.36 11.22 7.33
CA THR A 99 -18.81 10.12 8.12
C THR A 99 -17.39 10.41 8.60
N ALA A 100 -16.95 9.71 9.62
CA ALA A 100 -15.57 9.78 10.10
C ALA A 100 -14.51 9.29 9.07
N LEU A 101 -14.94 8.73 7.93
CA LEU A 101 -14.04 8.30 6.85
C LEU A 101 -13.75 9.40 5.84
N TYR A 102 -14.52 10.50 5.80
CA TYR A 102 -14.37 11.56 4.79
C TYR A 102 -12.95 12.16 4.81
N LEU A 103 -12.50 12.63 5.97
CA LEU A 103 -11.17 13.23 6.09
C LEU A 103 -10.04 12.26 5.75
N PRO A 104 -10.00 11.02 6.28
CA PRO A 104 -9.00 10.02 5.88
C PRO A 104 -9.00 9.72 4.37
N LEU A 105 -10.16 9.63 3.74
CA LEU A 105 -10.28 9.39 2.31
C LEU A 105 -9.77 10.58 1.49
N MET A 106 -10.12 11.81 1.87
CA MET A 106 -9.61 13.03 1.23
C MET A 106 -8.08 13.10 1.32
N ILE A 107 -7.50 12.81 2.49
CA ILE A 107 -6.05 12.80 2.67
C ILE A 107 -5.41 11.73 1.77
N GLU A 108 -5.97 10.51 1.75
CA GLU A 108 -5.39 9.40 0.99
C GLU A 108 -5.48 9.62 -0.53
N ILE A 109 -6.63 10.10 -1.02
CA ILE A 109 -6.84 10.39 -2.44
C ILE A 109 -5.96 11.56 -2.90
N CYS A 110 -5.76 12.58 -2.09
CA CYS A 110 -4.94 13.74 -2.44
C CYS A 110 -3.45 13.51 -2.27
N LEU A 111 -3.01 12.74 -1.27
CA LEU A 111 -1.61 12.62 -0.89
C LEU A 111 -1.02 11.22 -1.07
N GLY A 112 -1.83 10.18 -1.22
CA GLY A 112 -1.41 8.82 -1.49
C GLY A 112 -0.49 8.22 -0.44
N LEU A 113 -0.78 8.42 0.84
CA LEU A 113 0.06 7.97 1.94
C LEU A 113 -0.03 6.44 2.12
N ARG A 114 1.00 5.81 2.69
CA ARG A 114 0.82 4.46 3.21
C ARG A 114 -0.09 4.50 4.43
N ARG A 115 -1.04 3.56 4.57
CA ARG A 115 -2.03 3.51 5.68
C ARG A 115 -1.42 3.81 7.05
N GLY A 116 -0.28 3.19 7.39
CA GLY A 116 0.37 3.42 8.68
C GLY A 116 0.90 4.83 8.84
N LYS A 117 1.26 5.52 7.77
CA LYS A 117 1.67 6.93 7.77
C LYS A 117 0.47 7.85 7.93
N LEU A 118 -0.63 7.58 7.21
CA LEU A 118 -1.88 8.31 7.38
C LEU A 118 -2.39 8.25 8.83
N LEU A 119 -2.41 7.06 9.44
CA LEU A 119 -2.89 6.87 10.81
C LEU A 119 -1.96 7.44 11.88
N ALA A 120 -0.70 7.71 11.52
CA ALA A 120 0.29 8.36 12.42
C ALA A 120 0.24 9.89 12.34
N LEU A 121 -0.51 10.47 11.40
CA LEU A 121 -0.54 11.93 11.22
C LEU A 121 -1.08 12.64 12.45
N ARG A 122 -0.31 13.65 12.89
CA ARG A 122 -0.70 14.58 13.95
C ARG A 122 -0.77 16.01 13.39
N TRP A 123 -1.43 16.92 14.12
CA TRP A 123 -1.63 18.27 13.64
C TRP A 123 -0.31 19.06 13.50
N HIS A 124 0.72 18.77 14.27
CA HIS A 124 2.03 19.41 14.11
C HIS A 124 2.76 19.03 12.81
N HIS A 125 2.33 17.95 12.13
CA HIS A 125 2.87 17.60 10.82
C HIS A 125 2.34 18.49 9.68
N VAL A 126 1.31 19.31 9.94
CA VAL A 126 0.72 20.22 8.94
C VAL A 126 1.19 21.64 9.22
N ASP A 127 1.96 22.18 8.31
CA ASP A 127 2.24 23.61 8.28
C ASP A 127 1.14 24.32 7.48
N PHE A 128 0.28 25.03 8.19
CA PHE A 128 -0.83 25.77 7.59
C PHE A 128 -0.41 27.08 6.92
N GLN A 129 0.84 27.56 7.13
CA GLN A 129 1.36 28.76 6.48
C GLN A 129 1.91 28.41 5.10
N THR A 130 2.75 27.38 5.02
CA THR A 130 3.35 26.94 3.76
C THR A 130 2.47 25.97 2.98
N GLY A 131 1.45 25.40 3.61
CA GLY A 131 0.58 24.37 3.03
C GLY A 131 1.29 23.02 2.86
N CYS A 132 2.32 22.73 3.65
CA CYS A 132 3.09 21.50 3.59
C CYS A 132 2.66 20.49 4.65
N LEU A 133 2.72 19.19 4.29
CA LEU A 133 2.61 18.06 5.21
C LEU A 133 3.96 17.36 5.32
N THR A 134 4.50 17.25 6.54
CA THR A 134 5.68 16.43 6.83
C THR A 134 5.27 14.99 7.16
N VAL A 135 5.79 14.02 6.43
CA VAL A 135 5.54 12.60 6.65
C VAL A 135 6.77 11.96 7.27
N GLU A 136 6.78 11.81 8.59
CA GLU A 136 7.95 11.33 9.33
C GLU A 136 7.63 10.21 10.34
N GLU A 137 6.38 9.84 10.51
CA GLU A 137 5.97 8.79 11.44
C GLU A 137 5.23 7.66 10.72
N ASN A 138 5.25 6.49 11.31
CA ASN A 138 4.51 5.33 10.85
C ASN A 138 3.92 4.57 12.03
N LEU A 139 2.62 4.39 12.03
CA LEU A 139 1.89 3.64 13.05
C LEU A 139 1.87 2.16 12.68
N VAL A 140 2.37 1.33 13.58
CA VAL A 140 2.38 -0.13 13.43
C VAL A 140 1.71 -0.78 14.64
N THR A 141 1.06 -1.90 14.43
CA THR A 141 0.49 -2.72 15.51
C THR A 141 1.40 -3.93 15.73
N VAL A 142 1.96 -4.03 16.93
CA VAL A 142 2.80 -5.16 17.37
C VAL A 142 2.21 -5.71 18.66
N ASN A 143 1.97 -7.01 18.75
CA ASN A 143 1.37 -7.65 19.93
C ASN A 143 0.10 -6.94 20.44
N ASN A 144 -0.77 -6.57 19.51
CA ASN A 144 -2.02 -5.82 19.76
C ASN A 144 -1.84 -4.39 20.34
N GLN A 145 -0.61 -3.92 20.49
CA GLN A 145 -0.29 -2.54 20.87
C GLN A 145 0.03 -1.70 19.64
N THR A 146 -0.43 -0.47 19.65
CA THR A 146 -0.16 0.51 18.60
C THR A 146 1.09 1.30 18.97
N ILE A 147 2.11 1.24 18.10
CA ILE A 147 3.41 1.88 18.33
C ILE A 147 3.69 2.80 17.17
N THR A 148 4.05 4.05 17.46
CA THR A 148 4.58 4.98 16.47
C THR A 148 6.08 4.71 16.30
N LYS A 149 6.51 4.54 15.06
CA LYS A 149 7.93 4.36 14.71
C LYS A 149 8.38 5.49 13.79
N ALA A 150 9.55 6.04 14.09
CA ALA A 150 10.26 6.91 13.16
C ALA A 150 10.59 6.14 11.86
N PRO A 151 10.73 6.82 10.71
CA PRO A 151 11.13 6.17 9.48
C PRO A 151 12.52 5.55 9.61
N LYS A 152 12.69 4.34 9.06
CA LYS A 152 13.96 3.60 9.10
C LYS A 152 15.07 4.24 8.23
N THR A 153 14.72 5.14 7.33
CA THR A 153 15.63 5.78 6.37
C THR A 153 15.25 7.24 6.18
N GLN A 154 16.23 8.08 5.80
CA GLN A 154 15.99 9.49 5.45
C GLN A 154 14.94 9.66 4.34
N SER A 155 14.91 8.76 3.35
CA SER A 155 13.87 8.72 2.32
C SER A 155 12.47 8.43 2.85
N GLY A 156 12.35 8.02 4.11
CA GLY A 156 11.09 7.87 4.82
C GLY A 156 10.48 9.20 5.28
N ARG A 157 11.30 10.24 5.48
CA ARG A 157 10.86 11.61 5.78
C ARG A 157 10.74 12.38 4.48
N ARG A 158 9.62 13.02 4.26
CA ARG A 158 9.39 13.87 3.10
C ARG A 158 8.31 14.90 3.40
N GLU A 159 8.37 15.99 2.67
CA GLU A 159 7.36 17.02 2.64
C GLU A 159 6.50 16.88 1.39
N ILE A 160 5.22 17.12 1.54
CA ILE A 160 4.23 17.01 0.46
C ILE A 160 3.38 18.27 0.48
N GLN A 161 3.32 19.01 -0.63
CA GLN A 161 2.38 20.11 -0.80
C GLN A 161 0.94 19.60 -0.77
N ILE A 162 0.12 20.22 0.09
CA ILE A 162 -1.29 19.89 0.30
C ILE A 162 -2.12 20.68 -0.72
N PRO A 163 -3.03 20.04 -1.49
CA PRO A 163 -3.98 20.77 -2.31
C PRO A 163 -4.86 21.72 -1.47
N GLY A 164 -5.12 22.93 -1.99
CA GLY A 164 -5.81 23.99 -1.25
C GLY A 164 -7.17 23.57 -0.65
N THR A 165 -7.93 22.73 -1.34
CA THR A 165 -9.21 22.20 -0.83
C THR A 165 -9.00 21.30 0.39
N LEU A 166 -7.99 20.41 0.36
CA LEU A 166 -7.66 19.58 1.52
C LEU A 166 -7.11 20.43 2.68
N LEU A 167 -6.31 21.45 2.40
CA LEU A 167 -5.76 22.34 3.42
C LEU A 167 -6.89 23.09 4.16
N ARG A 168 -7.90 23.59 3.43
CA ARG A 168 -9.10 24.22 4.03
C ARG A 168 -9.88 23.24 4.90
N LEU A 169 -10.07 22.00 4.42
CA LEU A 169 -10.75 20.95 5.18
C LEU A 169 -9.98 20.63 6.48
N LEU A 170 -8.66 20.47 6.41
CA LEU A 170 -7.83 20.24 7.60
C LEU A 170 -7.94 21.38 8.59
N LYS A 171 -7.86 22.64 8.12
CA LYS A 171 -7.98 23.81 8.98
C LYS A 171 -9.34 23.89 9.68
N GLY A 172 -10.43 23.66 8.95
CA GLY A 172 -11.78 23.61 9.51
C GLY A 172 -11.94 22.49 10.54
N THR A 173 -11.52 21.27 10.20
CA THR A 173 -11.61 20.12 11.12
C THR A 173 -10.79 20.33 12.39
N LYS A 174 -9.60 20.95 12.30
CA LYS A 174 -8.78 21.27 13.47
C LYS A 174 -9.48 22.25 14.41
N ALA A 175 -10.09 23.28 13.85
CA ALA A 175 -10.84 24.28 14.61
C ALA A 175 -12.10 23.68 15.26
N GLU A 176 -12.89 22.92 14.53
CA GLU A 176 -14.11 22.24 15.03
C GLU A 176 -13.82 21.28 16.19
N ARG A 177 -12.72 20.55 16.10
CA ARG A 177 -12.31 19.58 17.15
C ARG A 177 -11.55 20.21 18.32
N HIS A 178 -11.23 21.51 18.25
CA HIS A 178 -10.34 22.18 19.20
C HIS A 178 -9.02 21.42 19.43
N ALA A 179 -8.49 20.82 18.34
CA ALA A 179 -7.40 19.87 18.41
C ALA A 179 -6.05 20.52 18.69
N GLY A 180 -5.31 19.94 19.63
CA GLY A 180 -3.94 20.29 19.95
C GLY A 180 -2.93 19.83 18.88
N GLN A 181 -1.71 20.35 18.95
CA GLN A 181 -0.66 20.02 17.97
C GLN A 181 -0.28 18.54 17.97
N ASN A 182 -0.36 17.88 19.11
CA ASN A 182 0.01 16.47 19.26
C ASN A 182 -1.14 15.48 19.03
N ASP A 183 -2.36 15.98 18.80
CA ASP A 183 -3.51 15.13 18.54
C ASP A 183 -3.45 14.51 17.16
N TYR A 184 -4.02 13.30 17.02
CA TYR A 184 -4.08 12.61 15.75
C TYR A 184 -5.12 13.25 14.82
N ILE A 185 -4.76 13.43 13.55
CA ILE A 185 -5.67 13.91 12.51
C ILE A 185 -6.75 12.86 12.21
N VAL A 186 -6.32 11.58 12.16
CA VAL A 186 -7.18 10.42 11.91
C VAL A 186 -7.25 9.60 13.20
N CYS A 187 -8.30 9.83 13.98
CA CYS A 187 -8.48 9.24 15.30
C CYS A 187 -9.89 8.66 15.48
N GLN A 188 -10.07 7.89 16.53
CA GLN A 188 -11.36 7.44 17.03
C GLN A 188 -12.07 8.60 17.76
N GLU A 189 -13.30 8.39 18.20
CA GLU A 189 -14.11 9.41 18.89
C GLU A 189 -13.47 9.88 20.21
N ASP A 190 -12.71 8.98 20.87
CA ASP A 190 -11.96 9.25 22.09
C ASP A 190 -10.58 9.92 21.86
N GLY A 191 -10.27 10.29 20.59
CA GLY A 191 -8.99 10.86 20.21
C GLY A 191 -7.85 9.84 20.02
N SER A 192 -8.05 8.57 20.37
CA SER A 192 -7.04 7.53 20.22
C SER A 192 -6.79 7.15 18.77
N PRO A 193 -5.57 6.71 18.40
CA PRO A 193 -5.28 6.30 17.03
C PRO A 193 -5.98 5.00 16.66
N TYR A 194 -6.37 4.86 15.40
CA TYR A 194 -6.90 3.59 14.90
C TYR A 194 -5.82 2.52 14.83
N LYS A 195 -6.15 1.29 15.26
CA LYS A 195 -5.38 0.10 14.86
C LYS A 195 -5.54 -0.12 13.35
N SER A 196 -4.44 -0.43 12.66
CA SER A 196 -4.41 -0.61 11.21
C SER A 196 -5.48 -1.56 10.67
N ASP A 197 -5.70 -2.68 11.35
CA ASP A 197 -6.68 -3.69 10.90
C ASP A 197 -8.12 -3.26 11.19
N SER A 198 -8.37 -2.62 12.33
CA SER A 198 -9.69 -2.06 12.67
C SER A 198 -10.10 -0.98 11.68
N PHE A 199 -9.17 -0.11 11.28
CA PHE A 199 -9.41 0.92 10.26
C PHE A 199 -9.74 0.32 8.89
N SER A 200 -8.97 -0.69 8.46
CA SER A 200 -9.27 -1.40 7.20
C SER A 200 -10.62 -2.12 7.23
N MET A 201 -11.00 -2.66 8.39
CA MET A 201 -12.31 -3.30 8.56
C MET A 201 -13.45 -2.26 8.51
N LYS A 202 -13.25 -1.08 9.14
CA LYS A 202 -14.20 0.05 9.08
C LYS A 202 -14.41 0.48 7.63
N PHE A 203 -13.35 0.67 6.86
CA PHE A 203 -13.43 1.00 5.44
C PHE A 203 -14.17 -0.06 4.62
N ARG A 204 -13.84 -1.35 4.82
CA ARG A 204 -14.51 -2.45 4.11
C ARG A 204 -16.02 -2.51 4.43
N ARG A 205 -16.39 -2.30 5.70
CA ARG A 205 -17.81 -2.24 6.10
C ARG A 205 -18.52 -1.07 5.46
N PHE A 206 -17.86 0.09 5.41
CA PHE A 206 -18.37 1.29 4.75
C PHE A 206 -18.66 1.05 3.26
N LEU A 207 -17.71 0.46 2.51
CA LEU A 207 -17.91 0.12 1.11
C LEU A 207 -19.12 -0.80 0.92
N LYS A 208 -19.25 -1.85 1.76
CA LYS A 208 -20.37 -2.78 1.70
C LYS A 208 -21.70 -2.12 2.04
N ALA A 209 -21.75 -1.24 3.02
CA ALA A 209 -22.97 -0.56 3.45
C ALA A 209 -23.51 0.44 2.41
N ASN A 210 -22.66 0.94 1.52
CA ASN A 210 -23.02 1.87 0.45
C ASN A 210 -23.02 1.21 -0.95
N ASP A 211 -22.97 -0.13 -1.02
CA ASP A 211 -22.94 -0.89 -2.27
C ASP A 211 -21.82 -0.46 -3.24
N LEU A 212 -20.68 -0.04 -2.68
CA LEU A 212 -19.51 0.39 -3.45
C LEU A 212 -18.64 -0.80 -3.81
N LYS A 213 -18.04 -0.75 -5.00
CA LYS A 213 -17.08 -1.75 -5.48
C LYS A 213 -15.98 -1.99 -4.45
N HIS A 214 -15.72 -3.26 -4.13
CA HIS A 214 -14.73 -3.62 -3.13
C HIS A 214 -13.31 -3.33 -3.59
N ILE A 215 -12.63 -2.42 -2.88
CA ILE A 215 -11.20 -2.15 -2.95
C ILE A 215 -10.60 -2.22 -1.54
N ARG A 216 -9.27 -2.42 -1.45
CA ARG A 216 -8.56 -2.29 -0.17
C ARG A 216 -8.24 -0.81 0.07
N PHE A 217 -8.14 -0.39 1.31
CA PHE A 217 -7.76 0.99 1.63
C PHE A 217 -6.43 1.40 0.97
N HIS A 218 -5.48 0.48 0.85
CA HIS A 218 -4.20 0.75 0.18
C HIS A 218 -4.33 0.95 -1.34
N ASP A 219 -5.40 0.47 -1.95
CA ASP A 219 -5.64 0.65 -3.38
C ASP A 219 -5.96 2.12 -3.72
N LEU A 220 -6.44 2.92 -2.74
CA LEU A 220 -6.61 4.38 -2.89
C LEU A 220 -5.29 5.10 -3.23
N ARG A 221 -4.17 4.61 -2.70
CA ARG A 221 -2.85 5.11 -3.07
C ARG A 221 -2.49 4.80 -4.54
N HIS A 222 -2.91 3.65 -5.05
CA HIS A 222 -2.77 3.34 -6.48
C HIS A 222 -3.67 4.25 -7.32
N ILE A 223 -4.87 4.56 -6.85
CA ILE A 223 -5.78 5.53 -7.48
C ILE A 223 -5.12 6.92 -7.55
N ASN A 224 -4.54 7.42 -6.43
CA ASN A 224 -3.80 8.69 -6.44
C ASN A 224 -2.66 8.68 -7.46
N ALA A 225 -1.87 7.59 -7.53
CA ALA A 225 -0.81 7.44 -8.52
C ALA A 225 -1.36 7.50 -9.97
N THR A 226 -2.45 6.77 -10.24
CA THR A 226 -3.12 6.74 -11.54
C THR A 226 -3.64 8.12 -11.93
N ILE A 227 -4.29 8.84 -11.01
CA ILE A 227 -4.77 10.21 -11.24
C ILE A 227 -3.59 11.15 -11.59
N MET A 228 -2.52 11.13 -10.82
CA MET A 228 -1.35 11.98 -11.12
C MET A 228 -0.78 11.71 -12.51
N LEU A 229 -0.65 10.43 -12.87
CA LEU A 229 -0.10 10.03 -14.17
C LEU A 229 -1.06 10.37 -15.32
N SER A 230 -2.37 10.24 -15.14
CA SER A 230 -3.36 10.65 -16.15
C SER A 230 -3.44 12.18 -16.33
N LEU A 231 -3.06 12.96 -15.33
CA LEU A 231 -2.91 14.41 -15.39
C LEU A 231 -1.56 14.85 -16.02
N GLY A 232 -0.76 13.91 -16.55
CA GLY A 232 0.53 14.20 -17.18
C GLY A 232 1.67 14.49 -16.19
N ILE A 233 1.45 14.27 -14.89
CA ILE A 233 2.53 14.41 -13.90
C ILE A 233 3.56 13.30 -14.15
N SER A 234 4.84 13.70 -14.27
CA SER A 234 5.90 12.74 -14.59
C SER A 234 6.00 11.60 -13.54
N PRO A 235 6.30 10.36 -13.96
CA PRO A 235 6.46 9.23 -13.04
C PRO A 235 7.47 9.48 -11.93
N LYS A 236 8.49 10.29 -12.19
CA LYS A 236 9.52 10.66 -11.20
C LYS A 236 8.93 11.51 -10.07
N VAL A 237 8.15 12.54 -10.42
CA VAL A 237 7.46 13.41 -9.45
C VAL A 237 6.43 12.59 -8.65
N ALA A 238 5.65 11.72 -9.32
CA ALA A 238 4.71 10.82 -8.66
C ALA A 238 5.42 9.86 -7.68
N GLN A 239 6.57 9.29 -8.07
CA GLN A 239 7.39 8.44 -7.22
C GLN A 239 7.84 9.16 -5.93
N GLU A 240 8.39 10.36 -6.07
CA GLU A 240 8.89 11.17 -4.95
C GLU A 240 7.75 11.57 -4.01
N ARG A 241 6.65 12.08 -4.57
CA ARG A 241 5.46 12.47 -3.82
C ARG A 241 4.87 11.31 -3.03
N LEU A 242 4.76 10.13 -3.64
CA LEU A 242 4.30 8.91 -2.98
C LEU A 242 5.35 8.31 -2.03
N GLY A 243 6.63 8.50 -2.28
CA GLY A 243 7.74 7.85 -1.57
C GLY A 243 7.75 6.35 -1.86
N HIS A 244 7.70 5.98 -3.14
CA HIS A 244 7.96 4.61 -3.57
C HIS A 244 9.46 4.33 -3.48
N SER A 245 9.81 3.21 -2.85
CA SER A 245 11.22 2.78 -2.70
C SER A 245 11.85 2.33 -4.02
N SER A 246 11.03 2.01 -5.02
CA SER A 246 11.46 1.60 -6.35
C SER A 246 10.65 2.35 -7.41
N TYR A 247 11.33 2.85 -8.43
CA TYR A 247 10.72 3.45 -9.62
C TYR A 247 9.82 2.46 -10.36
N GLN A 248 10.18 1.17 -10.36
CA GLN A 248 9.41 0.11 -10.99
C GLN A 248 7.97 0.06 -10.54
N ILE A 249 7.71 0.29 -9.23
CA ILE A 249 6.33 0.30 -8.68
C ILE A 249 5.47 1.39 -9.34
N THR A 250 6.06 2.55 -9.62
CA THR A 250 5.36 3.65 -10.31
C THR A 250 5.20 3.35 -11.78
N MET A 251 6.20 2.75 -12.42
CA MET A 251 6.15 2.35 -13.82
C MET A 251 5.15 1.22 -14.10
N ASP A 252 4.98 0.28 -13.17
CA ASP A 252 3.96 -0.76 -13.29
C ASP A 252 2.54 -0.15 -13.32
N ILE A 253 2.29 0.92 -12.55
CA ILE A 253 1.04 1.67 -12.60
C ILE A 253 0.93 2.46 -13.91
N TYR A 254 2.03 3.11 -14.32
CA TYR A 254 2.10 3.93 -15.52
C TYR A 254 1.83 3.13 -16.80
N SER A 255 2.29 1.88 -16.88
CA SER A 255 2.05 1.02 -18.04
C SER A 255 0.56 0.78 -18.34
N HIS A 256 -0.30 0.84 -17.31
CA HIS A 256 -1.75 0.74 -17.47
C HIS A 256 -2.40 2.05 -17.95
N VAL A 257 -1.77 3.20 -17.67
CA VAL A 257 -2.24 4.54 -18.10
C VAL A 257 -1.72 4.87 -19.48
N LEU A 258 -0.56 4.33 -19.89
CA LEU A 258 0.16 4.63 -21.13
C LEU A 258 -0.71 4.52 -22.40
N LYS A 259 -1.53 3.48 -22.53
CA LYS A 259 -2.36 3.29 -23.72
C LYS A 259 -3.31 4.47 -23.99
N LYS A 260 -3.88 5.03 -22.91
CA LYS A 260 -4.76 6.20 -23.04
C LYS A 260 -3.96 7.47 -23.31
N VAL A 261 -2.83 7.63 -22.65
CA VAL A 261 -1.92 8.78 -22.83
C VAL A 261 -1.29 8.76 -24.24
N GLU A 262 -0.99 7.58 -24.79
CA GLU A 262 -0.47 7.41 -26.14
C GLU A 262 -1.47 7.88 -27.23
N GLN A 263 -2.75 7.53 -27.05
CA GLN A 263 -3.79 8.01 -27.95
C GLN A 263 -3.95 9.54 -27.84
N GLU A 264 -4.02 10.08 -26.62
CA GLU A 264 -4.10 11.53 -26.41
C GLU A 264 -2.87 12.28 -26.94
N ALA A 265 -1.68 11.66 -26.90
CA ALA A 265 -0.47 12.22 -27.49
C ALA A 265 -0.52 12.22 -29.01
N ALA A 266 -1.02 11.15 -29.64
CA ALA A 266 -1.21 11.08 -31.08
C ALA A 266 -2.21 12.14 -31.55
N ASP A 267 -3.36 12.28 -30.86
CA ASP A 267 -4.39 13.27 -31.16
C ASP A 267 -3.85 14.71 -31.03
N LYS A 268 -3.04 14.99 -29.98
CA LYS A 268 -2.39 16.30 -29.82
C LYS A 268 -1.34 16.60 -30.89
N LEU A 269 -0.58 15.60 -31.32
CA LEU A 269 0.37 15.75 -32.39
C LEU A 269 -0.35 16.02 -33.71
N ASP A 270 -1.43 15.32 -33.97
CA ASP A 270 -2.26 15.51 -35.17
C ASP A 270 -2.83 16.94 -35.20
N ALA A 271 -3.44 17.39 -34.13
CA ALA A 271 -3.94 18.75 -33.97
C ALA A 271 -2.83 19.82 -34.14
N ALA A 272 -1.66 19.61 -33.52
CA ALA A 272 -0.57 20.57 -33.58
C ALA A 272 0.10 20.67 -34.97
N LEU A 273 0.15 19.57 -35.68
CA LEU A 273 0.88 19.51 -36.99
C LEU A 273 -0.02 19.75 -38.19
N PHE A 274 -1.31 19.39 -38.12
CA PHE A 274 -2.17 19.33 -39.28
C PHE A 274 -3.44 20.21 -39.20
N GLU A 275 -3.98 20.50 -37.99
CA GLU A 275 -5.16 21.37 -37.88
C GLU A 275 -4.89 22.86 -38.14
N GLN A 276 -3.63 23.32 -38.19
CA GLN A 276 -3.27 24.69 -38.51
C GLN A 276 -3.12 24.95 -40.02
N ASN A 277 -3.25 23.92 -40.85
CA ASN A 277 -3.25 24.06 -42.33
C ASN A 277 -4.30 23.12 -42.94
N PRO A 278 -5.59 23.50 -43.01
CA PRO A 278 -6.53 22.78 -43.85
C PRO A 278 -6.10 22.97 -45.33
N ALA A 279 -5.74 21.87 -45.99
CA ALA A 279 -5.41 21.83 -47.41
C ALA A 279 -6.60 22.25 -48.30
#